data_86bd8bed58077544b799f05a8bfc0859
#
_entry.id   86bd8bed58077544b799f05a8bfc0859
#
_cell.length_a   1.000
_cell.length_b   1.000
_cell.length_c   1.000
_cell.angle_alpha   90.00
_cell.angle_beta   90.00
_cell.angle_gamma   90.00
#
_symmetry.space_group_name_H-M   'P 1'
#
loop_
_entity.id
_entity.type
_entity.pdbx_description
1 polymer ?
#
loop_
_entity_poly.entity_id
_entity_poly.type
_entity_poly.pdbx_seq_one_letter_code
_entity_poly.pdbx_strand_id
1 'polypeptide(L)'
;MKRLKLSLLLLSILSVGMTLQSCDDDNDNYYYYPINRPNAIVTVKPENDGQKFFMQLDDSTTLTPLNMTRSPYGSKEVRAFVNFSYAEQQNNKRNFNVYVNWMDSILTKQTAPDLGTQNDLKYGDDPVEIGTSDWVTIAEDGYLTLSFKTRW
;
A
#
# COMPACT_ATOMS: atom_id res chain seq x y z
N MET A 1 17.37 -68.49 8.69
CA MET A 1 18.14 -67.23 8.53
C MET A 1 17.74 -66.40 7.29
N LYS A 2 17.27 -66.91 6.17
CA LYS A 2 16.84 -66.11 5.03
C LYS A 2 15.54 -65.33 5.25
N ARG A 3 14.62 -65.82 6.06
CA ARG A 3 13.33 -65.14 6.36
C ARG A 3 13.46 -63.95 7.30
N LEU A 4 14.48 -63.98 8.20
CA LEU A 4 14.73 -62.90 9.15
C LEU A 4 15.34 -61.67 8.46
N LYS A 5 16.15 -61.88 7.40
CA LYS A 5 16.75 -60.82 6.62
C LYS A 5 15.73 -60.08 5.75
N LEU A 6 14.69 -60.80 5.29
CA LEU A 6 13.62 -60.20 4.47
C LEU A 6 12.67 -59.34 5.29
N SER A 7 12.37 -59.74 6.57
CA SER A 7 11.56 -58.93 7.46
C SER A 7 12.26 -57.66 7.95
N LEU A 8 13.60 -57.69 8.13
CA LEU A 8 14.37 -56.52 8.48
C LEU A 8 14.45 -55.50 7.29
N LEU A 9 14.48 -56.00 6.06
CA LEU A 9 14.49 -55.18 4.87
C LEU A 9 13.12 -54.49 4.65
N LEU A 10 12.03 -55.17 4.92
CA LEU A 10 10.67 -54.61 4.85
C LEU A 10 10.43 -53.55 5.95
N LEU A 11 11.00 -53.72 7.15
CA LEU A 11 10.87 -52.74 8.22
C LEU A 11 11.65 -51.46 7.95
N SER A 12 12.78 -51.53 7.20
CA SER A 12 13.58 -50.36 6.85
C SER A 12 12.95 -49.53 5.75
N ILE A 13 12.09 -50.10 4.91
CA ILE A 13 11.37 -49.38 3.84
C ILE A 13 10.17 -48.61 4.42
N LEU A 14 9.58 -49.07 5.51
CA LEU A 14 8.46 -48.38 6.16
C LEU A 14 8.91 -47.12 6.95
N SER A 15 10.18 -47.01 7.32
CA SER A 15 10.67 -45.86 8.11
C SER A 15 11.10 -44.65 7.26
N VAL A 16 11.21 -44.80 5.94
CA VAL A 16 11.59 -43.71 5.03
C VAL A 16 10.38 -42.96 4.47
N GLY A 17 9.18 -43.48 4.66
CA GLY A 17 7.93 -42.89 4.13
C GLY A 17 7.29 -41.80 4.97
N MET A 18 7.86 -41.40 6.12
CA MET A 18 7.21 -40.47 7.05
C MET A 18 7.89 -39.10 7.19
N THR A 19 8.76 -38.69 6.27
CA THR A 19 9.44 -37.41 6.37
C THR A 19 9.21 -36.47 5.19
N LEU A 20 8.11 -36.66 4.47
CA LEU A 20 7.65 -35.66 3.48
C LEU A 20 6.26 -35.12 3.88
N GLN A 21 6.09 -34.75 5.14
CA GLN A 21 5.16 -33.69 5.48
C GLN A 21 5.91 -32.39 5.19
N SER A 22 5.89 -31.98 3.94
CA SER A 22 6.01 -30.58 3.59
C SER A 22 4.86 -29.88 4.32
N CYS A 23 5.17 -29.17 5.38
CA CYS A 23 4.31 -28.10 5.84
C CYS A 23 4.29 -27.08 4.69
N ASP A 24 3.29 -27.11 3.84
CA ASP A 24 2.82 -25.93 3.19
C ASP A 24 2.30 -25.01 4.30
N ASP A 25 3.19 -24.25 4.88
CA ASP A 25 2.84 -23.02 5.57
C ASP A 25 2.41 -22.03 4.50
N ASP A 26 1.24 -22.26 3.91
CA ASP A 26 0.44 -21.21 3.31
C ASP A 26 -0.02 -20.30 4.45
N ASN A 27 0.95 -19.62 5.04
CA ASN A 27 0.74 -18.45 5.85
C ASN A 27 0.43 -17.30 4.90
N ASP A 28 -0.67 -17.41 4.17
CA ASP A 28 -1.36 -16.28 3.62
C ASP A 28 -1.81 -15.43 4.81
N ASN A 29 -0.87 -14.68 5.37
CA ASN A 29 -1.17 -13.52 6.19
C ASN A 29 -1.89 -12.52 5.28
N TYR A 30 -3.15 -12.80 4.98
CA TYR A 30 -4.08 -11.80 4.51
C TYR A 30 -4.16 -10.75 5.61
N TYR A 31 -3.33 -9.72 5.51
CA TYR A 31 -3.51 -8.51 6.30
C TYR A 31 -4.87 -7.92 5.93
N TYR A 32 -5.88 -8.31 6.69
CA TYR A 32 -7.20 -7.73 6.57
C TYR A 32 -7.14 -6.29 7.09
N TYR A 33 -6.95 -5.35 6.20
CA TYR A 33 -7.09 -3.93 6.54
C TYR A 33 -8.58 -3.64 6.78
N PRO A 34 -8.97 -3.17 7.97
CA PRO A 34 -10.36 -2.82 8.23
C PRO A 34 -10.84 -1.80 7.19
N ILE A 35 -12.03 -2.02 6.65
CA ILE A 35 -12.61 -1.18 5.60
C ILE A 35 -12.75 0.30 6.01
N ASN A 36 -12.75 0.59 7.31
CA ASN A 36 -12.85 1.93 7.87
C ASN A 36 -11.49 2.65 8.01
N ARG A 37 -10.38 2.01 7.61
CA ARG A 37 -9.04 2.62 7.63
C ARG A 37 -8.45 2.63 6.23
N PRO A 38 -7.66 3.66 5.88
CA PRO A 38 -6.93 3.63 4.62
C PRO A 38 -5.90 2.49 4.64
N ASN A 39 -5.64 1.90 3.50
CA ASN A 39 -4.53 0.96 3.32
C ASN A 39 -3.45 1.51 2.38
N ALA A 40 -3.66 2.69 1.80
CA ALA A 40 -2.63 3.42 1.06
C ALA A 40 -2.86 4.94 1.04
N ILE A 41 -1.78 5.67 0.73
CA ILE A 41 -1.82 7.04 0.26
C ILE A 41 -1.44 7.02 -1.22
N VAL A 42 -2.24 7.67 -2.05
CA VAL A 42 -2.06 7.67 -3.50
C VAL A 42 -2.15 9.08 -4.07
N THR A 43 -1.60 9.28 -5.26
CA THR A 43 -1.93 10.44 -6.09
C THR A 43 -2.99 10.02 -7.10
N VAL A 44 -4.16 10.60 -7.04
CA VAL A 44 -5.22 10.42 -8.03
C VAL A 44 -4.89 11.26 -9.24
N LYS A 45 -4.61 10.60 -10.37
CA LYS A 45 -4.20 11.23 -11.63
C LYS A 45 -5.33 11.11 -12.66
N PRO A 46 -6.08 12.19 -12.88
CA PRO A 46 -7.16 12.19 -13.87
C PRO A 46 -6.61 12.20 -15.29
N GLU A 47 -7.33 11.53 -16.17
CA GLU A 47 -7.12 11.52 -17.61
C GLU A 47 -8.40 11.97 -18.33
N ASN A 48 -8.26 12.48 -19.55
CA ASN A 48 -9.38 12.92 -20.39
C ASN A 48 -10.37 13.81 -19.63
N ASP A 49 -9.87 14.83 -18.96
CA ASP A 49 -10.66 15.79 -18.17
C ASP A 49 -11.49 15.11 -17.07
N GLY A 50 -10.91 14.13 -16.40
CA GLY A 50 -11.52 13.41 -15.30
C GLY A 50 -12.48 12.29 -15.70
N GLN A 51 -12.64 12.02 -16.99
CA GLN A 51 -13.49 10.91 -17.47
C GLN A 51 -12.89 9.53 -17.17
N LYS A 52 -11.57 9.48 -16.95
CA LYS A 52 -10.81 8.33 -16.46
C LYS A 52 -9.80 8.80 -15.44
N PHE A 53 -9.27 7.88 -14.68
CA PHE A 53 -8.18 8.15 -13.77
C PHE A 53 -7.46 6.85 -13.39
N PHE A 54 -6.25 6.99 -12.92
CA PHE A 54 -5.52 5.97 -12.19
C PHE A 54 -4.98 6.57 -10.88
N MET A 55 -4.49 5.73 -10.02
CA MET A 55 -3.90 6.14 -8.75
C MET A 55 -2.42 5.74 -8.76
N GLN A 56 -1.53 6.69 -8.55
CA GLN A 56 -0.10 6.45 -8.36
C GLN A 56 0.14 6.09 -6.90
N LEU A 57 0.64 4.89 -6.65
CA LEU A 57 0.93 4.41 -5.29
C LEU A 57 2.33 4.83 -4.85
N ASP A 58 3.31 4.57 -5.71
CA ASP A 58 4.72 4.96 -5.56
C ASP A 58 5.30 5.33 -6.93
N ASP A 59 6.59 5.64 -7.02
CA ASP A 59 7.26 6.07 -8.27
C ASP A 59 7.15 5.06 -9.42
N SER A 60 6.79 3.81 -9.14
CA SER A 60 6.76 2.73 -10.12
C SER A 60 5.44 1.96 -10.19
N THR A 61 4.55 2.14 -9.22
CA THR A 61 3.35 1.33 -9.07
C THR A 61 2.09 2.15 -9.27
N THR A 62 1.21 1.68 -10.14
CA THR A 62 -0.10 2.29 -10.39
C THR A 62 -1.23 1.34 -10.05
N LEU A 63 -2.36 1.91 -9.65
CA LEU A 63 -3.59 1.22 -9.34
C LEU A 63 -4.69 1.71 -10.30
N THR A 64 -5.33 0.78 -11.00
CA THR A 64 -6.44 1.07 -11.90
C THR A 64 -7.75 0.62 -11.26
N PRO A 65 -8.66 1.54 -10.91
CA PRO A 65 -9.96 1.18 -10.35
C PRO A 65 -10.84 0.48 -11.37
N LEU A 66 -11.45 -0.65 -11.00
CA LEU A 66 -12.41 -1.37 -11.84
C LEU A 66 -13.85 -0.93 -11.59
N ASN A 67 -14.15 -0.43 -10.41
CA ASN A 67 -15.48 -0.03 -9.98
C ASN A 67 -15.74 1.49 -10.06
N MET A 68 -14.75 2.26 -10.52
CA MET A 68 -14.88 3.70 -10.72
C MET A 68 -14.28 4.09 -12.06
N THR A 69 -15.08 4.71 -12.91
CA THR A 69 -14.61 5.16 -14.23
C THR A 69 -14.10 6.61 -14.17
N ARG A 70 -14.85 7.47 -13.48
CA ARG A 70 -14.55 8.90 -13.41
C ARG A 70 -13.83 9.25 -12.13
N SER A 71 -12.89 10.19 -12.22
CA SER A 71 -12.24 10.75 -11.03
C SER A 71 -13.27 11.46 -10.14
N PRO A 72 -13.32 11.15 -8.83
CA PRO A 72 -14.20 11.85 -7.89
C PRO A 72 -13.79 13.33 -7.68
N TYR A 73 -12.59 13.71 -8.15
CA TYR A 73 -12.03 15.05 -8.02
C TYR A 73 -12.04 15.83 -9.34
N GLY A 74 -12.76 15.32 -10.36
CA GLY A 74 -12.81 15.92 -11.69
C GLY A 74 -11.45 15.86 -12.39
N SER A 75 -11.04 16.97 -13.00
CA SER A 75 -9.74 17.09 -13.72
C SER A 75 -8.57 17.44 -12.79
N LYS A 76 -8.77 17.50 -11.48
CA LYS A 76 -7.70 17.87 -10.55
C LYS A 76 -6.91 16.64 -10.11
N GLU A 77 -5.59 16.75 -10.15
CA GLU A 77 -4.70 15.83 -9.46
C GLU A 77 -4.78 16.07 -7.95
N VAL A 78 -4.97 14.99 -7.18
CA VAL A 78 -5.23 15.09 -5.74
C VAL A 78 -4.50 13.98 -5.00
N ARG A 79 -3.81 14.34 -3.91
CA ARG A 79 -3.29 13.37 -2.95
C ARG A 79 -4.42 12.87 -2.05
N ALA A 80 -4.56 11.56 -1.89
CA ALA A 80 -5.69 10.98 -1.17
C ALA A 80 -5.31 9.76 -0.33
N PHE A 81 -6.01 9.59 0.79
CA PHE A 81 -6.14 8.30 1.45
C PHE A 81 -7.08 7.42 0.65
N VAL A 82 -6.76 6.14 0.54
CA VAL A 82 -7.61 5.16 -0.12
C VAL A 82 -7.70 3.88 0.69
N ASN A 83 -8.86 3.25 0.64
CA ASN A 83 -9.03 1.85 1.00
C ASN A 83 -9.48 1.09 -0.24
N PHE A 84 -8.75 0.05 -0.61
CA PHE A 84 -9.01 -0.76 -1.79
C PHE A 84 -8.71 -2.23 -1.54
N SER A 85 -9.23 -3.08 -2.42
CA SER A 85 -8.90 -4.49 -2.51
C SER A 85 -8.33 -4.80 -3.89
N TYR A 86 -7.36 -5.70 -3.97
CA TYR A 86 -6.84 -6.16 -5.26
C TYR A 86 -7.86 -7.02 -5.98
N ALA A 87 -7.97 -6.87 -7.29
CA ALA A 87 -8.73 -7.80 -8.12
C ALA A 87 -7.97 -9.14 -8.22
N GLU A 88 -8.72 -10.25 -8.35
CA GLU A 88 -8.15 -11.60 -8.37
C GLU A 88 -7.15 -11.83 -9.50
N GLN A 89 -7.38 -11.21 -10.66
CA GLN A 89 -6.48 -11.34 -11.81
C GLN A 89 -5.59 -10.11 -11.95
N GLN A 90 -4.30 -10.28 -11.72
CA GLN A 90 -3.28 -9.27 -11.92
C GLN A 90 -2.40 -9.63 -13.11
N ASN A 91 -2.45 -8.82 -14.15
CA ASN A 91 -1.70 -9.07 -15.39
C ASN A 91 -0.31 -8.41 -15.40
N ASN A 92 0.03 -7.59 -14.42
CA ASN A 92 1.26 -6.82 -14.39
C ASN A 92 1.77 -6.66 -12.95
N LYS A 93 3.09 -6.69 -12.78
CA LYS A 93 3.75 -6.51 -11.46
C LYS A 93 3.80 -5.06 -10.97
N ARG A 94 3.44 -4.09 -11.79
CA ARG A 94 3.51 -2.65 -11.46
C ARG A 94 2.20 -1.91 -11.66
N ASN A 95 1.26 -2.49 -12.40
CA ASN A 95 -0.06 -1.91 -12.65
C ASN A 95 -1.10 -2.89 -12.12
N PHE A 96 -1.73 -2.56 -11.03
CA PHE A 96 -2.69 -3.42 -10.37
C PHE A 96 -4.11 -2.96 -10.64
N ASN A 97 -4.99 -3.91 -10.93
CA ASN A 97 -6.42 -3.68 -10.94
C ASN A 97 -6.98 -3.77 -9.51
N VAL A 98 -7.79 -2.81 -9.12
CA VAL A 98 -8.30 -2.72 -7.75
C VAL A 98 -9.79 -2.38 -7.71
N TYR A 99 -10.44 -2.75 -6.62
CA TYR A 99 -11.76 -2.27 -6.25
C TYR A 99 -11.61 -1.26 -5.12
N VAL A 100 -11.94 -0.01 -5.37
CA VAL A 100 -11.88 1.06 -4.37
C VAL A 100 -13.12 0.99 -3.49
N ASN A 101 -12.92 0.87 -2.18
CA ASN A 101 -13.99 0.90 -1.20
C ASN A 101 -14.37 2.36 -0.87
N TRP A 102 -13.37 3.20 -0.66
CA TRP A 102 -13.51 4.64 -0.47
C TRP A 102 -12.17 5.35 -0.70
N MET A 103 -12.23 6.65 -0.90
CA MET A 103 -11.07 7.54 -0.88
C MET A 103 -11.44 8.90 -0.31
N ASP A 104 -10.48 9.55 0.32
CA ASP A 104 -10.63 10.87 0.92
C ASP A 104 -9.41 11.73 0.61
N SER A 105 -9.65 12.99 0.23
CA SER A 105 -8.58 13.88 -0.18
C SER A 105 -7.75 14.37 1.00
N ILE A 106 -6.44 14.45 0.80
CA ILE A 106 -5.50 15.05 1.75
C ILE A 106 -5.33 16.53 1.36
N LEU A 107 -5.40 17.40 2.37
CA LEU A 107 -5.14 18.82 2.15
C LEU A 107 -3.74 19.00 1.58
N THR A 108 -3.67 19.52 0.36
CA THR A 108 -2.41 19.74 -0.36
C THR A 108 -2.19 21.24 -0.56
N LYS A 109 -0.98 21.70 -0.24
CA LYS A 109 -0.53 23.08 -0.43
C LYS A 109 0.81 23.10 -1.14
N GLN A 110 1.05 24.14 -1.91
CA GLN A 110 2.37 24.35 -2.48
C GLN A 110 3.38 24.69 -1.38
N THR A 111 4.60 24.21 -1.56
CA THR A 111 5.71 24.55 -0.67
C THR A 111 6.01 26.04 -0.79
N ALA A 112 6.14 26.69 0.35
CA ALA A 112 6.53 28.11 0.39
C ALA A 112 8.04 28.26 0.08
N PRO A 113 8.46 29.36 -0.55
CA PRO A 113 9.87 29.62 -0.80
C PRO A 113 10.63 29.83 0.52
N ASP A 114 11.87 29.38 0.57
CA ASP A 114 12.78 29.67 1.66
C ASP A 114 13.22 31.14 1.63
N LEU A 115 12.99 31.89 2.71
CA LEU A 115 13.38 33.27 2.90
C LEU A 115 14.56 33.42 3.86
N GLY A 116 15.23 32.33 4.22
CA GLY A 116 16.36 32.31 5.15
C GLY A 116 15.97 32.85 6.53
N THR A 117 16.67 33.88 7.02
CA THR A 117 16.42 34.48 8.35
C THR A 117 15.07 35.18 8.50
N GLN A 118 14.31 35.33 7.42
CA GLN A 118 12.97 35.91 7.44
C GLN A 118 11.84 34.91 7.52
N ASN A 119 12.16 33.59 7.55
CA ASN A 119 11.15 32.53 7.60
C ASN A 119 10.23 32.68 8.81
N ASP A 120 10.80 32.87 10.01
CA ASP A 120 10.04 32.97 11.26
C ASP A 120 9.07 34.15 11.25
N LEU A 121 9.54 35.29 10.74
CA LEU A 121 8.71 36.49 10.65
C LEU A 121 7.55 36.30 9.65
N LYS A 122 7.77 35.58 8.55
CA LYS A 122 6.79 35.41 7.47
C LYS A 122 5.84 34.26 7.71
N TYR A 123 6.34 33.14 8.26
CA TYR A 123 5.59 31.87 8.35
C TYR A 123 5.29 31.46 9.78
N GLY A 124 5.91 32.13 10.78
CA GLY A 124 5.83 31.79 12.19
C GLY A 124 6.91 30.78 12.60
N ASP A 125 7.08 30.63 13.90
CA ASP A 125 8.06 29.79 14.57
C ASP A 125 7.39 28.79 15.54
N ASP A 126 6.07 28.65 15.49
CA ASP A 126 5.34 27.72 16.33
C ASP A 126 5.78 26.28 16.07
N PRO A 127 6.16 25.53 17.10
CA PRO A 127 6.63 24.17 16.94
C PRO A 127 5.50 23.25 16.50
N VAL A 128 5.80 22.39 15.55
CA VAL A 128 4.93 21.29 15.11
C VAL A 128 5.53 19.96 15.54
N GLU A 129 4.70 19.06 16.04
CA GLU A 129 5.10 17.70 16.38
C GLU A 129 4.83 16.80 15.16
N ILE A 130 5.90 16.31 14.53
CA ILE A 130 5.78 15.37 13.43
C ILE A 130 5.41 13.99 13.99
N GLY A 131 4.33 13.40 13.47
CA GLY A 131 3.89 12.06 13.82
C GLY A 131 4.95 11.02 13.41
N THR A 132 5.25 10.07 14.29
CA THR A 132 6.22 9.00 14.06
C THR A 132 5.58 7.62 13.93
N SER A 133 4.26 7.54 13.95
CA SER A 133 3.49 6.32 13.72
C SER A 133 3.24 6.08 12.23
N ASP A 134 2.61 4.97 11.88
CA ASP A 134 2.19 4.63 10.52
C ASP A 134 1.68 5.85 9.74
N TRP A 135 2.02 5.97 8.47
CA TRP A 135 1.71 7.13 7.62
C TRP A 135 2.50 8.40 7.98
N VAL A 136 3.70 8.20 8.38
CA VAL A 136 4.66 9.27 8.67
C VAL A 136 5.05 9.98 7.37
N THR A 137 5.99 10.82 7.43
CA THR A 137 6.55 11.55 6.28
C THR A 137 6.85 10.63 5.10
N ILE A 138 6.09 10.78 4.03
CA ILE A 138 6.24 10.04 2.77
C ILE A 138 6.54 11.03 1.66
N ALA A 139 7.69 10.86 0.98
CA ALA A 139 8.05 11.63 -0.19
C ALA A 139 7.91 10.73 -1.44
N GLU A 140 6.84 10.91 -2.20
CA GLU A 140 6.52 10.12 -3.39
C GLU A 140 5.79 10.96 -4.42
N ASP A 141 6.05 10.70 -5.69
CA ASP A 141 5.35 11.31 -6.83
C ASP A 141 5.35 12.86 -6.77
N GLY A 142 6.45 13.44 -6.27
CA GLY A 142 6.60 14.90 -6.14
C GLY A 142 5.89 15.52 -4.93
N TYR A 143 5.27 14.71 -4.08
CA TYR A 143 4.61 15.16 -2.86
C TYR A 143 5.39 14.79 -1.61
N LEU A 144 5.43 15.71 -0.66
CA LEU A 144 5.82 15.45 0.72
C LEU A 144 4.54 15.39 1.58
N THR A 145 4.17 14.20 2.02
CA THR A 145 3.03 14.00 2.90
C THR A 145 3.51 13.99 4.35
N LEU A 146 2.95 14.87 5.17
CA LEU A 146 3.31 15.03 6.59
C LEU A 146 2.11 14.71 7.47
N SER A 147 2.34 13.89 8.50
CA SER A 147 1.43 13.75 9.64
C SER A 147 1.98 14.59 10.79
N PHE A 148 1.23 15.56 11.27
CA PHE A 148 1.69 16.43 12.36
C PHE A 148 0.56 16.82 13.31
N LYS A 149 0.95 17.25 14.51
CA LYS A 149 0.06 17.84 15.52
C LYS A 149 0.50 19.25 15.80
N THR A 150 -0.48 20.12 15.98
CA THR A 150 -0.28 21.48 16.51
C THR A 150 -0.79 21.53 17.93
N ARG A 151 -0.15 22.34 18.77
CA ARG A 151 -0.68 22.66 20.10
C ARG A 151 -1.46 23.96 20.01
N TRP A 152 -2.65 23.95 20.53
CA TRP A 152 -3.52 25.12 20.64
C TRP A 152 -3.35 25.72 22.02
#